data_465261355ce8daa28ecbc7638a8679c0
#
_entry.id   465261355ce8daa28ecbc7638a8679c0
#
_cell.length_a   1.000
_cell.length_b   1.000
_cell.length_c   1.000
_cell.angle_alpha   90.00
_cell.angle_beta   90.00
_cell.angle_gamma   90.00
#
_symmetry.space_group_name_H-M   'P 1'
#
loop_
_entity.id
_entity.type
_entity.pdbx_description
1 polymer ?
#
loop_
_entity_poly.entity_id
_entity_poly.type
_entity_poly.pdbx_seq_one_letter_code
_entity_poly.pdbx_strand_id
1 'polypeptide(L)'
;MSKNVAVIQNPLAFMIENYMKTKVLINEYSETKVYEVLKNELPYKIFLTFASDELCKSFIDKYNKKFFEETISYQLNIELSDSSINPEVMKSEILKEEEKKVPYIFDFPYESEYFLDYLNSPEKPGLLYKNEEAKKKIYKTAAYLIKKMGKNILTGKSILNVSFPVFIFDKRTLHQAFCHEHRLAPYFLTRAAYSPDVLERLKWVTVHLLSFLHLTTTQVKPFNPLIGETFQCRIGNLKLYLEHTVNHPITANFYGIDDDKLYEMFGYQITDASVTPNTCMATRLGLYYIRFIKDNTTFRIRIPDALVRGTTMGDRLFSYENKCLVIDTTNRLCSYIEMNPQQQKSSGGMLGSFFGSSKKTENFPDYFEGYIVNSKYVQVDENGSNHVLLKGYYPNCKISGEWTNYIKFDDVDYWDVHDDKCLTMYHDEDFMLPSDGSLRTDLQCFMIGKEDASQKEKEKLEVRQRNDRKLRAEWAKKNNKTES
;
A
#
# COMPACT_ATOMS: atom_id res chain seq x y z
N MET A 1 -30.23 39.01 -5.95
CA MET A 1 -29.74 37.74 -6.52
C MET A 1 -29.60 36.78 -5.37
N SER A 2 -30.22 35.62 -5.44
CA SER A 2 -30.14 34.63 -4.37
C SER A 2 -28.72 34.08 -4.27
N LYS A 3 -28.13 34.08 -3.05
CA LYS A 3 -26.80 33.53 -2.78
C LYS A 3 -26.89 32.10 -2.28
N ASN A 4 -27.69 31.27 -2.96
CA ASN A 4 -27.99 29.89 -2.54
C ASN A 4 -27.20 28.84 -3.34
N VAL A 5 -26.09 29.23 -3.96
CA VAL A 5 -25.27 28.31 -4.74
C VAL A 5 -23.88 28.21 -4.14
N ALA A 6 -23.48 27.01 -3.77
CA ALA A 6 -22.11 26.69 -3.38
C ALA A 6 -21.36 26.00 -4.51
N VAL A 7 -20.06 26.22 -4.62
CA VAL A 7 -19.18 25.60 -5.61
C VAL A 7 -18.11 24.80 -4.89
N ILE A 8 -17.99 23.53 -5.22
CA ILE A 8 -16.86 22.70 -4.82
C ILE A 8 -15.79 22.85 -5.89
N GLN A 9 -14.64 23.41 -5.53
CA GLN A 9 -13.57 23.77 -6.46
C GLN A 9 -12.57 22.63 -6.74
N ASN A 10 -12.49 21.66 -5.83
CA ASN A 10 -11.54 20.57 -5.88
C ASN A 10 -12.22 19.21 -5.67
N PRO A 11 -13.23 18.83 -6.46
CA PRO A 11 -13.94 17.59 -6.21
C PRO A 11 -13.07 16.38 -6.53
N LEU A 12 -12.83 15.52 -5.55
CA LEU A 12 -12.37 14.16 -5.80
C LEU A 12 -13.58 13.27 -6.09
N ALA A 13 -13.57 12.62 -7.26
CA ALA A 13 -14.73 11.90 -7.76
C ALA A 13 -15.30 10.88 -6.76
N PHE A 14 -14.43 10.10 -6.09
CA PHE A 14 -14.91 9.11 -5.13
C PHE A 14 -15.56 9.72 -3.87
N MET A 15 -15.01 10.83 -3.35
CA MET A 15 -15.58 11.54 -2.20
C MET A 15 -16.97 12.09 -2.52
N ILE A 16 -17.12 12.64 -3.72
CA ILE A 16 -18.40 13.16 -4.18
C ILE A 16 -19.42 12.03 -4.30
N GLU A 17 -19.06 10.92 -4.94
CA GLU A 17 -19.99 9.79 -5.13
C GLU A 17 -20.30 9.06 -3.82
N ASN A 18 -19.28 8.73 -3.04
CA ASN A 18 -19.45 7.85 -1.88
C ASN A 18 -19.90 8.58 -0.62
N TYR A 19 -19.59 9.85 -0.48
CA TYR A 19 -19.90 10.58 0.74
C TYR A 19 -20.87 11.74 0.50
N MET A 20 -20.50 12.69 -0.36
CA MET A 20 -21.31 13.89 -0.53
C MET A 20 -22.71 13.56 -1.10
N LYS A 21 -22.79 12.80 -2.20
CA LYS A 21 -24.07 12.46 -2.82
C LYS A 21 -24.88 11.49 -1.97
N THR A 22 -24.25 10.46 -1.38
CA THR A 22 -24.96 9.38 -0.70
C THR A 22 -25.26 9.66 0.76
N LYS A 23 -24.35 10.29 1.50
CA LYS A 23 -24.55 10.54 2.94
C LYS A 23 -24.97 11.97 3.27
N VAL A 24 -24.38 12.97 2.63
CA VAL A 24 -24.63 14.37 2.96
C VAL A 24 -25.84 14.91 2.24
N LEU A 25 -25.86 14.85 0.91
CA LEU A 25 -26.94 15.46 0.13
C LEU A 25 -28.27 14.73 0.31
N ILE A 26 -28.29 13.40 0.33
CA ILE A 26 -29.52 12.62 0.51
C ILE A 26 -30.07 12.79 1.93
N ASN A 27 -29.25 12.70 2.95
CA ASN A 27 -29.72 12.67 4.34
C ASN A 27 -29.94 14.06 4.95
N GLU A 28 -29.11 15.05 4.60
CA GLU A 28 -29.13 16.36 5.25
C GLU A 28 -29.65 17.48 4.33
N TYR A 29 -29.48 17.33 3.02
CA TYR A 29 -29.81 18.38 2.03
C TYR A 29 -30.54 17.80 0.82
N SER A 30 -31.59 17.02 1.04
CA SER A 30 -32.31 16.22 0.02
C SER A 30 -32.89 17.01 -1.13
N GLU A 31 -33.19 18.31 -0.94
CA GLU A 31 -33.74 19.20 -1.97
C GLU A 31 -32.67 19.93 -2.79
N THR A 32 -31.39 19.65 -2.53
CA THR A 32 -30.29 20.31 -3.22
C THR A 32 -30.11 19.77 -4.63
N LYS A 33 -30.07 20.69 -5.61
CA LYS A 33 -29.76 20.34 -7.01
C LYS A 33 -28.25 20.34 -7.22
N VAL A 34 -27.75 19.29 -7.87
CA VAL A 34 -26.34 19.09 -8.13
C VAL A 34 -26.06 19.24 -9.63
N TYR A 35 -25.10 20.07 -9.99
CA TYR A 35 -24.63 20.27 -11.35
C TYR A 35 -23.15 20.02 -11.42
N GLU A 36 -22.73 19.09 -12.27
CA GLU A 36 -21.32 18.71 -12.43
C GLU A 36 -20.76 19.26 -13.73
N VAL A 37 -19.64 19.94 -13.66
CA VAL A 37 -18.81 20.27 -14.81
C VAL A 37 -17.74 19.20 -14.93
N LEU A 38 -17.81 18.41 -15.99
CA LEU A 38 -16.92 17.29 -16.23
C LEU A 38 -15.73 17.70 -17.10
N LYS A 39 -14.56 17.18 -16.76
CA LYS A 39 -13.35 17.23 -17.59
C LYS A 39 -12.77 15.81 -17.62
N ASN A 40 -12.63 15.23 -18.82
CA ASN A 40 -12.22 13.83 -19.00
C ASN A 40 -13.11 12.84 -18.23
N GLU A 41 -14.43 13.06 -18.26
CA GLU A 41 -15.44 12.25 -17.56
C GLU A 41 -15.37 12.30 -16.02
N LEU A 42 -14.55 13.15 -15.44
CA LEU A 42 -14.46 13.37 -13.99
C LEU A 42 -15.03 14.73 -13.60
N PRO A 43 -15.63 14.84 -12.41
CA PRO A 43 -16.10 16.13 -11.90
C PRO A 43 -14.90 17.09 -11.76
N TYR A 44 -14.98 18.22 -12.45
CA TYR A 44 -13.99 19.31 -12.38
C TYR A 44 -14.42 20.39 -11.41
N LYS A 45 -15.71 20.72 -11.42
CA LYS A 45 -16.39 21.60 -10.47
C LYS A 45 -17.77 21.05 -10.22
N ILE A 46 -18.27 21.23 -9.01
CA ILE A 46 -19.62 20.85 -8.64
C ILE A 46 -20.32 22.07 -8.09
N PHE A 47 -21.48 22.39 -8.66
CA PHE A 47 -22.35 23.45 -8.17
C PHE A 47 -23.52 22.82 -7.44
N LEU A 48 -23.78 23.29 -6.24
CA LEU A 48 -24.89 22.86 -5.39
C LEU A 48 -25.85 24.00 -5.21
N THR A 49 -27.10 23.87 -5.71
CA THR A 49 -28.13 24.87 -5.52
C THR A 49 -29.06 24.43 -4.41
N PHE A 50 -29.11 25.21 -3.34
CA PHE A 50 -29.94 24.95 -2.16
C PHE A 50 -31.28 25.65 -2.25
N ALA A 51 -32.24 25.18 -1.46
CA ALA A 51 -33.59 25.77 -1.39
C ALA A 51 -33.55 27.18 -0.78
N SER A 52 -32.57 27.51 0.07
CA SER A 52 -32.39 28.84 0.66
C SER A 52 -30.94 29.25 0.83
N ASP A 53 -30.71 30.57 1.00
CA ASP A 53 -29.39 31.14 1.30
C ASP A 53 -28.84 30.65 2.67
N GLU A 54 -29.73 30.43 3.65
CA GLU A 54 -29.37 29.91 4.97
C GLU A 54 -28.84 28.48 4.89
N LEU A 55 -29.52 27.63 4.11
CA LEU A 55 -29.05 26.24 3.90
C LEU A 55 -27.71 26.20 3.17
N CYS A 56 -27.51 27.06 2.17
CA CYS A 56 -26.24 27.17 1.46
C CYS A 56 -25.10 27.58 2.40
N LYS A 57 -25.32 28.61 3.22
CA LYS A 57 -24.32 29.05 4.22
C LYS A 57 -24.04 27.96 5.25
N SER A 58 -25.10 27.35 5.79
CA SER A 58 -24.97 26.24 6.75
C SER A 58 -24.14 25.10 6.18
N PHE A 59 -24.34 24.74 4.91
CA PHE A 59 -23.55 23.72 4.23
C PHE A 59 -22.08 24.13 4.10
N ILE A 60 -21.80 25.37 3.65
CA ILE A 60 -20.43 25.87 3.52
C ILE A 60 -19.74 25.87 4.89
N ASP A 61 -20.38 26.42 5.92
CA ASP A 61 -19.82 26.51 7.28
C ASP A 61 -19.54 25.11 7.89
N LYS A 62 -20.40 24.13 7.54
CA LYS A 62 -20.28 22.76 8.05
C LYS A 62 -19.21 21.95 7.34
N TYR A 63 -19.02 22.11 6.04
CA TYR A 63 -18.22 21.22 5.22
C TYR A 63 -16.99 21.84 4.55
N ASN A 64 -16.92 23.17 4.45
CA ASN A 64 -15.72 23.83 3.92
C ASN A 64 -14.53 23.59 4.85
N LYS A 65 -13.41 23.16 4.27
CA LYS A 65 -12.17 22.83 4.98
C LYS A 65 -12.30 21.78 6.09
N LYS A 66 -13.37 21.00 6.11
CA LYS A 66 -13.47 19.84 6.98
C LYS A 66 -12.87 18.61 6.33
N PHE A 67 -12.21 17.81 7.16
CA PHE A 67 -11.72 16.50 6.77
C PHE A 67 -12.86 15.48 6.84
N PHE A 68 -12.99 14.67 5.84
CA PHE A 68 -13.89 13.52 5.83
C PHE A 68 -13.10 12.30 6.25
N GLU A 69 -13.39 11.81 7.46
CA GLU A 69 -12.68 10.70 8.09
C GLU A 69 -13.15 9.36 7.53
N GLU A 70 -12.63 8.95 6.39
CA GLU A 70 -12.68 7.54 5.98
C GLU A 70 -11.41 7.22 5.20
N THR A 71 -10.39 6.75 5.88
CA THR A 71 -9.09 6.19 5.42
C THR A 71 -8.12 7.12 4.69
N ILE A 72 -8.59 8.08 3.91
CA ILE A 72 -7.81 9.20 3.40
C ILE A 72 -8.64 10.46 3.64
N SER A 73 -8.25 11.27 4.59
CA SER A 73 -8.92 12.53 4.83
C SER A 73 -8.68 13.48 3.67
N TYR A 74 -9.75 13.96 3.10
CA TYR A 74 -9.74 14.92 2.02
C TYR A 74 -10.51 16.16 2.44
N GLN A 75 -9.90 17.33 2.25
CA GLN A 75 -10.49 18.60 2.61
C GLN A 75 -11.17 19.21 1.37
N LEU A 76 -12.48 19.39 1.45
CA LEU A 76 -13.23 20.08 0.39
C LEU A 76 -12.97 21.57 0.42
N ASN A 77 -12.72 22.17 -0.73
CA ASN A 77 -12.73 23.62 -0.90
C ASN A 77 -14.11 24.04 -1.47
N ILE A 78 -14.92 24.65 -0.62
CA ILE A 78 -16.29 25.03 -0.94
C ILE A 78 -16.42 26.56 -0.83
N GLU A 79 -16.87 27.19 -1.90
CA GLU A 79 -17.04 28.64 -1.98
C GLU A 79 -18.51 29.00 -2.34
N LEU A 80 -18.93 30.17 -1.93
CA LEU A 80 -20.17 30.74 -2.39
C LEU A 80 -20.02 31.17 -3.87
N SER A 81 -20.91 30.76 -4.74
CA SER A 81 -20.87 31.14 -6.15
C SER A 81 -21.41 32.54 -6.35
N ASP A 82 -20.60 33.44 -6.95
CA ASP A 82 -21.02 34.77 -7.34
C ASP A 82 -21.70 34.83 -8.73
N SER A 83 -21.65 33.74 -9.48
CA SER A 83 -22.18 33.69 -10.84
C SER A 83 -23.59 33.17 -10.89
N SER A 84 -24.44 33.86 -11.65
CA SER A 84 -25.70 33.29 -12.17
C SER A 84 -25.35 32.13 -13.08
N ILE A 85 -25.69 30.93 -12.65
CA ILE A 85 -25.42 29.70 -13.38
C ILE A 85 -26.27 29.73 -14.66
N ASN A 86 -25.64 29.68 -15.83
CA ASN A 86 -26.34 29.51 -17.09
C ASN A 86 -26.74 28.03 -17.23
N PRO A 87 -28.04 27.66 -17.15
CA PRO A 87 -28.48 26.27 -17.19
C PRO A 87 -28.13 25.54 -18.50
N GLU A 88 -27.86 26.25 -19.58
CA GLU A 88 -27.51 25.65 -20.88
C GLU A 88 -26.08 25.07 -20.92
N VAL A 89 -25.19 25.49 -19.99
CA VAL A 89 -23.82 24.99 -19.89
C VAL A 89 -23.72 23.75 -18.97
N MET A 90 -24.77 23.44 -18.25
CA MET A 90 -24.80 22.38 -17.26
C MET A 90 -25.70 21.24 -17.66
N LYS A 91 -25.12 20.09 -17.99
CA LYS A 91 -25.90 18.85 -18.02
C LYS A 91 -26.22 18.46 -16.58
N SER A 92 -27.47 18.65 -16.17
CA SER A 92 -27.95 18.21 -14.87
C SER A 92 -28.20 16.71 -14.89
N GLU A 93 -27.47 15.96 -14.06
CA GLU A 93 -27.96 14.67 -13.59
C GLU A 93 -28.67 14.90 -12.26
N ILE A 94 -29.99 14.78 -12.27
CA ILE A 94 -30.76 14.69 -11.04
C ILE A 94 -30.40 13.34 -10.43
N LEU A 95 -29.89 13.37 -9.20
CA LEU A 95 -29.64 12.15 -8.44
C LEU A 95 -30.97 11.40 -8.28
N LYS A 96 -31.19 10.36 -9.06
CA LYS A 96 -32.23 9.39 -8.78
C LYS A 96 -31.75 8.50 -7.66
N GLU A 97 -32.62 8.36 -6.64
CA GLU A 97 -32.47 7.36 -5.59
C GLU A 97 -32.38 5.97 -6.23
N GLU A 98 -31.19 5.52 -6.53
CA GLU A 98 -30.88 4.10 -6.59
C GLU A 98 -29.84 3.85 -5.51
N GLU A 99 -30.23 3.08 -4.49
CA GLU A 99 -29.33 2.44 -3.54
C GLU A 99 -28.33 1.54 -4.27
N LYS A 100 -27.36 2.13 -4.94
CA LYS A 100 -26.14 1.42 -5.27
C LYS A 100 -25.29 1.45 -4.02
N LYS A 101 -25.29 0.36 -3.27
CA LYS A 101 -24.22 0.03 -2.34
C LYS A 101 -22.92 0.04 -3.14
N VAL A 102 -22.27 1.19 -3.20
CA VAL A 102 -20.92 1.30 -3.73
C VAL A 102 -20.03 0.63 -2.67
N PRO A 103 -19.30 -0.45 -3.02
CA PRO A 103 -18.44 -1.08 -2.03
C PRO A 103 -17.40 -0.05 -1.58
N TYR A 104 -17.32 0.14 -0.31
CA TYR A 104 -16.30 0.86 0.42
C TYR A 104 -14.91 0.38 0.02
N ILE A 105 -14.04 1.29 -0.40
CA ILE A 105 -12.82 0.86 -1.09
C ILE A 105 -11.55 1.37 -0.42
N PHE A 106 -11.65 2.27 0.53
CA PHE A 106 -10.51 2.73 1.33
C PHE A 106 -10.60 2.35 2.81
N ASP A 107 -11.67 1.68 3.21
CA ASP A 107 -11.63 0.89 4.39
C ASP A 107 -10.93 -0.43 4.04
N PHE A 108 -9.64 -0.47 4.35
CA PHE A 108 -9.12 -1.69 4.90
C PHE A 108 -9.43 -1.59 6.38
N PRO A 109 -10.59 -2.02 6.82
CA PRO A 109 -10.82 -2.11 8.23
C PRO A 109 -9.74 -3.05 8.75
N TYR A 110 -9.10 -2.63 9.78
CA TYR A 110 -8.21 -3.45 10.58
C TYR A 110 -8.92 -4.76 11.03
N GLU A 111 -10.23 -4.74 11.08
CA GLU A 111 -11.16 -5.83 11.33
C GLU A 111 -11.79 -6.38 10.04
N SER A 112 -11.20 -6.12 8.86
CA SER A 112 -11.89 -6.45 7.63
C SER A 112 -11.97 -7.94 7.38
N GLU A 113 -13.04 -8.28 6.68
CA GLU A 113 -13.25 -9.55 5.98
C GLU A 113 -12.02 -10.05 5.21
N TYR A 114 -11.08 -9.16 4.85
CA TYR A 114 -9.79 -9.50 4.22
C TYR A 114 -8.93 -10.38 5.12
N PHE A 115 -8.88 -10.11 6.40
CA PHE A 115 -8.19 -10.94 7.39
C PHE A 115 -8.93 -12.26 7.57
N LEU A 116 -10.25 -12.22 7.69
CA LEU A 116 -11.11 -13.39 7.77
C LEU A 116 -11.08 -14.24 6.49
N ASP A 117 -10.85 -13.61 5.33
CA ASP A 117 -10.67 -14.31 4.06
C ASP A 117 -9.36 -15.11 3.98
N TYR A 118 -8.40 -14.84 4.86
CA TYR A 118 -7.10 -15.52 4.90
C TYR A 118 -6.98 -16.59 5.99
N LEU A 119 -7.90 -16.64 6.94
CA LEU A 119 -7.78 -17.53 8.08
C LEU A 119 -7.91 -18.99 7.69
N ASN A 120 -6.96 -19.79 8.20
CA ASN A 120 -7.01 -21.22 8.35
C ASN A 120 -6.92 -22.06 7.08
N SER A 121 -5.70 -22.32 6.63
CA SER A 121 -5.39 -23.58 5.97
C SER A 121 -4.58 -24.46 6.93
N PRO A 122 -5.21 -25.37 7.68
CA PRO A 122 -4.47 -26.24 8.59
C PRO A 122 -3.60 -27.28 7.88
N GLU A 123 -3.75 -27.41 6.56
CA GLU A 123 -3.12 -28.49 5.78
C GLU A 123 -2.02 -28.02 4.84
N LYS A 124 -1.96 -26.70 4.50
CA LYS A 124 -1.04 -26.18 3.51
C LYS A 124 -0.34 -24.91 4.01
N PRO A 125 0.95 -24.75 3.72
CA PRO A 125 1.69 -23.56 4.09
C PRO A 125 1.22 -22.33 3.33
N GLY A 126 0.97 -21.23 4.05
CA GLY A 126 0.43 -19.97 3.55
C GLY A 126 -1.03 -19.74 3.96
N LEU A 127 -1.45 -18.47 3.94
CA LEU A 127 -2.82 -18.09 4.22
C LEU A 127 -3.73 -18.43 3.03
N LEU A 128 -4.80 -19.17 3.28
CA LEU A 128 -5.77 -19.55 2.26
C LEU A 128 -6.71 -18.37 1.93
N TYR A 129 -6.78 -17.99 0.67
CA TYR A 129 -7.70 -16.97 0.19
C TYR A 129 -9.07 -17.56 -0.17
N LYS A 130 -10.12 -17.13 0.52
CA LYS A 130 -11.46 -17.72 0.43
C LYS A 130 -12.46 -16.98 -0.47
N ASN A 131 -12.20 -15.70 -0.77
CA ASN A 131 -13.14 -14.87 -1.53
C ASN A 131 -13.28 -15.35 -2.98
N GLU A 132 -14.38 -16.04 -3.27
CA GLU A 132 -14.62 -16.67 -4.59
C GLU A 132 -14.82 -15.66 -5.71
N GLU A 133 -15.39 -14.50 -5.46
CA GLU A 133 -15.56 -13.46 -6.48
C GLU A 133 -14.22 -12.84 -6.88
N ALA A 134 -13.40 -12.53 -5.90
CA ALA A 134 -12.05 -12.05 -6.14
C ALA A 134 -11.19 -13.12 -6.82
N LYS A 135 -11.32 -14.40 -6.47
CA LYS A 135 -10.65 -15.51 -7.19
C LYS A 135 -11.01 -15.54 -8.67
N LYS A 136 -12.28 -15.36 -9.02
CA LYS A 136 -12.71 -15.30 -10.45
C LYS A 136 -12.01 -14.15 -11.19
N LYS A 137 -11.90 -12.98 -10.58
CA LYS A 137 -11.19 -11.83 -11.14
C LYS A 137 -9.69 -12.12 -11.33
N ILE A 138 -9.08 -12.80 -10.38
CA ILE A 138 -7.67 -13.21 -10.41
C ILE A 138 -7.42 -14.25 -11.52
N TYR A 139 -8.27 -15.27 -11.65
CA TYR A 139 -8.15 -16.26 -12.73
C TYR A 139 -8.30 -15.63 -14.12
N LYS A 140 -9.21 -14.65 -14.26
CA LYS A 140 -9.33 -13.84 -15.49
C LYS A 140 -8.03 -13.08 -15.78
N THR A 141 -7.40 -12.53 -14.75
CA THR A 141 -6.09 -11.87 -14.83
C THR A 141 -4.99 -12.84 -15.26
N ALA A 142 -4.93 -14.03 -14.63
CA ALA A 142 -3.95 -15.06 -14.97
C ALA A 142 -4.10 -15.51 -16.43
N ALA A 143 -5.33 -15.76 -16.90
CA ALA A 143 -5.61 -16.09 -18.29
C ALA A 143 -5.16 -14.98 -19.26
N TYR A 144 -5.38 -13.71 -18.92
CA TYR A 144 -4.89 -12.56 -19.69
C TYR A 144 -3.36 -12.57 -19.79
N LEU A 145 -2.66 -12.79 -18.67
CA LEU A 145 -1.20 -12.83 -18.62
C LEU A 145 -0.64 -13.97 -19.47
N ILE A 146 -1.20 -15.17 -19.35
CA ILE A 146 -0.80 -16.34 -20.13
C ILE A 146 -0.93 -16.03 -21.63
N LYS A 147 -2.06 -15.43 -22.05
CA LYS A 147 -2.28 -15.06 -23.45
C LYS A 147 -1.27 -14.01 -23.94
N LYS A 148 -0.92 -13.03 -23.09
CA LYS A 148 -0.05 -11.91 -23.48
C LYS A 148 1.43 -12.25 -23.42
N MET A 149 1.87 -13.02 -22.43
CA MET A 149 3.28 -13.35 -22.21
C MET A 149 3.73 -14.65 -22.88
N GLY A 150 2.78 -15.54 -23.22
CA GLY A 150 3.07 -16.82 -23.86
C GLY A 150 4.14 -17.63 -23.10
N LYS A 151 5.17 -18.09 -23.82
CA LYS A 151 6.26 -18.90 -23.24
C LYS A 151 7.09 -18.17 -22.19
N ASN A 152 7.08 -16.84 -22.15
CA ASN A 152 7.85 -16.07 -21.17
C ASN A 152 7.38 -16.28 -19.71
N ILE A 153 6.13 -16.68 -19.52
CA ILE A 153 5.59 -17.00 -18.19
C ILE A 153 6.24 -18.27 -17.60
N LEU A 154 6.71 -19.18 -18.46
CA LEU A 154 7.34 -20.42 -18.03
C LEU A 154 8.75 -20.22 -17.48
N THR A 155 9.35 -19.06 -17.73
CA THR A 155 10.75 -18.75 -17.39
C THR A 155 10.90 -17.88 -16.16
N GLY A 156 9.82 -17.56 -15.44
CA GLY A 156 9.84 -16.72 -14.23
C GLY A 156 10.34 -15.31 -14.49
N LYS A 157 10.13 -14.78 -15.71
CA LYS A 157 10.55 -13.41 -16.04
C LYS A 157 9.71 -12.37 -15.31
N SER A 158 10.32 -11.24 -15.00
CA SER A 158 9.64 -10.07 -14.44
C SER A 158 8.47 -9.63 -15.32
N ILE A 159 7.36 -9.30 -14.68
CA ILE A 159 6.13 -8.83 -15.32
C ILE A 159 6.00 -7.30 -15.32
N LEU A 160 6.98 -6.58 -14.82
CA LEU A 160 6.93 -5.12 -14.67
C LEU A 160 6.79 -4.37 -15.99
N ASN A 161 7.27 -4.97 -17.10
CA ASN A 161 7.17 -4.38 -18.43
C ASN A 161 5.83 -4.68 -19.15
N VAL A 162 4.91 -5.40 -18.50
CA VAL A 162 3.62 -5.74 -19.07
C VAL A 162 2.60 -4.69 -18.68
N SER A 163 1.95 -4.05 -19.66
CA SER A 163 0.80 -3.19 -19.39
C SER A 163 -0.40 -4.07 -19.04
N PHE A 164 -0.94 -3.84 -17.87
CA PHE A 164 -2.08 -4.58 -17.33
C PHE A 164 -3.38 -3.81 -17.54
N PRO A 165 -4.52 -4.50 -17.76
CA PRO A 165 -5.83 -3.86 -17.79
C PRO A 165 -6.24 -3.39 -16.38
N VAL A 166 -7.03 -2.31 -16.32
CA VAL A 166 -7.40 -1.68 -15.04
C VAL A 166 -8.16 -2.60 -14.09
N PHE A 167 -8.93 -3.56 -14.61
CA PHE A 167 -9.75 -4.46 -13.79
C PHE A 167 -8.96 -5.33 -12.81
N ILE A 168 -7.62 -5.41 -12.95
CA ILE A 168 -6.76 -6.18 -12.04
C ILE A 168 -6.21 -5.32 -10.89
N PHE A 169 -6.38 -4.00 -10.97
CA PHE A 169 -5.78 -3.11 -9.98
C PHE A 169 -6.65 -2.95 -8.74
N ASP A 170 -5.96 -2.62 -7.65
CA ASP A 170 -6.53 -2.02 -6.47
C ASP A 170 -6.89 -0.55 -6.76
N LYS A 171 -7.76 0.04 -5.97
CA LYS A 171 -8.14 1.46 -6.06
C LYS A 171 -7.13 2.37 -5.35
N ARG A 172 -5.87 1.96 -5.31
CA ARG A 172 -4.74 2.67 -4.70
C ARG A 172 -3.54 2.70 -5.64
N THR A 173 -2.70 3.72 -5.48
CA THR A 173 -1.35 3.72 -6.04
C THR A 173 -0.39 2.94 -5.12
N LEU A 174 0.78 2.59 -5.65
CA LEU A 174 1.84 1.95 -4.85
C LEU A 174 2.28 2.84 -3.67
N HIS A 175 2.29 4.17 -3.84
CA HIS A 175 2.61 5.11 -2.77
C HIS A 175 1.58 5.09 -1.65
N GLN A 176 0.30 5.07 -1.99
CA GLN A 176 -0.78 4.96 -1.00
C GLN A 176 -0.72 3.62 -0.26
N ALA A 177 -0.42 2.53 -0.98
CA ALA A 177 -0.23 1.21 -0.35
C ALA A 177 0.96 1.21 0.62
N PHE A 178 2.09 1.83 0.25
CA PHE A 178 3.24 1.99 1.13
C PHE A 178 2.89 2.77 2.41
N CYS A 179 2.19 3.90 2.28
CA CYS A 179 1.77 4.67 3.46
C CYS A 179 0.82 3.86 4.36
N HIS A 180 -0.09 3.11 3.75
CA HIS A 180 -1.02 2.26 4.49
C HIS A 180 -0.32 1.21 5.35
N GLU A 181 0.76 0.63 4.88
CA GLU A 181 1.58 -0.33 5.63
C GLU A 181 2.15 0.27 6.93
N HIS A 182 2.42 1.58 6.95
CA HIS A 182 3.07 2.26 8.07
C HIS A 182 2.10 2.81 9.13
N ARG A 183 0.83 2.41 9.11
CA ARG A 183 -0.21 2.90 10.04
C ARG A 183 0.05 2.54 11.51
N LEU A 184 0.90 1.57 11.78
CA LEU A 184 1.36 1.20 13.13
C LEU A 184 2.73 1.81 13.49
N ALA A 185 3.43 2.45 12.53
CA ALA A 185 4.78 2.98 12.75
C ALA A 185 4.88 3.96 13.92
N PRO A 186 4.00 4.98 14.06
CA PRO A 186 4.11 5.93 15.16
C PRO A 186 4.03 5.26 16.53
N TYR A 187 3.21 4.23 16.65
CA TYR A 187 3.00 3.50 17.90
C TYR A 187 4.27 2.78 18.37
N PHE A 188 4.92 2.03 17.49
CA PHE A 188 6.10 1.24 17.86
C PHE A 188 7.40 2.04 17.83
N LEU A 189 7.54 2.96 16.87
CA LEU A 189 8.76 3.76 16.75
C LEU A 189 8.87 4.80 17.86
N THR A 190 7.76 5.33 18.36
CA THR A 190 7.76 6.16 19.57
C THR A 190 8.22 5.37 20.79
N ARG A 191 7.73 4.15 21.00
CA ARG A 191 8.24 3.27 22.07
C ARG A 191 9.72 3.00 21.93
N ALA A 192 10.19 2.69 20.72
CA ALA A 192 11.60 2.52 20.44
C ALA A 192 12.43 3.76 20.77
N ALA A 193 11.94 4.96 20.45
CA ALA A 193 12.62 6.22 20.74
C ALA A 193 12.81 6.48 22.24
N TYR A 194 11.82 6.10 23.04
CA TYR A 194 11.88 6.24 24.51
C TYR A 194 12.58 5.07 25.22
N SER A 195 12.92 4.01 24.52
CA SER A 195 13.64 2.88 25.12
C SER A 195 15.11 3.22 25.37
N PRO A 196 15.57 3.22 26.62
CA PRO A 196 16.95 3.53 26.95
C PRO A 196 17.91 2.36 26.64
N ASP A 197 17.39 1.13 26.67
CA ASP A 197 18.14 -0.08 26.40
C ASP A 197 18.19 -0.36 24.90
N VAL A 198 19.38 -0.67 24.40
CA VAL A 198 19.65 -0.90 22.97
C VAL A 198 18.92 -2.13 22.46
N LEU A 199 18.88 -3.20 23.25
CA LEU A 199 18.21 -4.44 22.87
C LEU A 199 16.70 -4.24 22.81
N GLU A 200 16.16 -3.53 23.80
CA GLU A 200 14.73 -3.20 23.85
C GLU A 200 14.31 -2.31 22.68
N ARG A 201 15.14 -1.31 22.32
CA ARG A 201 14.89 -0.48 21.14
C ARG A 201 14.85 -1.31 19.85
N LEU A 202 15.81 -2.24 19.67
CA LEU A 202 15.82 -3.14 18.51
C LEU A 202 14.57 -4.03 18.46
N LYS A 203 14.09 -4.52 19.61
CA LYS A 203 12.85 -5.30 19.67
C LYS A 203 11.66 -4.48 19.14
N TRP A 204 11.47 -3.24 19.59
CA TRP A 204 10.37 -2.40 19.11
C TRP A 204 10.47 -2.05 17.62
N VAL A 205 11.67 -1.82 17.08
CA VAL A 205 11.85 -1.64 15.64
C VAL A 205 11.55 -2.93 14.87
N THR A 206 11.86 -4.08 15.47
CA THR A 206 11.52 -5.41 14.90
C THR A 206 10.00 -5.64 14.92
N VAL A 207 9.32 -5.27 16.02
CA VAL A 207 7.85 -5.32 16.09
C VAL A 207 7.22 -4.45 15.01
N HIS A 208 7.71 -3.21 14.82
CA HIS A 208 7.24 -2.34 13.73
C HIS A 208 7.30 -3.05 12.38
N LEU A 209 8.44 -3.69 12.04
CA LEU A 209 8.59 -4.38 10.76
C LEU A 209 7.63 -5.56 10.62
N LEU A 210 7.53 -6.41 11.64
CA LEU A 210 6.72 -7.63 11.57
C LEU A 210 5.22 -7.32 11.62
N SER A 211 4.81 -6.35 12.42
CA SER A 211 3.40 -5.99 12.59
C SER A 211 2.77 -5.37 11.36
N PHE A 212 3.53 -4.73 10.46
CA PHE A 212 2.93 -4.19 9.25
C PHE A 212 2.75 -5.24 8.13
N LEU A 213 3.35 -6.42 8.24
CA LEU A 213 3.28 -7.45 7.20
C LEU A 213 1.84 -7.84 6.85
N HIS A 214 0.96 -7.92 7.84
CA HIS A 214 -0.44 -8.22 7.60
C HIS A 214 -1.18 -7.13 6.80
N LEU A 215 -0.77 -5.86 6.91
CA LEU A 215 -1.35 -4.75 6.17
C LEU A 215 -1.00 -4.77 4.68
N THR A 216 -0.05 -5.60 4.28
CA THR A 216 0.44 -5.71 2.89
C THR A 216 -0.12 -6.91 2.14
N THR A 217 -0.94 -7.75 2.77
CA THR A 217 -1.51 -8.98 2.19
C THR A 217 -2.60 -8.70 1.16
N THR A 218 -2.32 -7.87 0.19
CA THR A 218 -3.29 -7.62 -0.89
C THR A 218 -3.17 -8.66 -2.01
N GLN A 219 -4.31 -9.11 -2.51
CA GLN A 219 -4.38 -10.02 -3.67
C GLN A 219 -4.48 -9.27 -4.99
N VAL A 220 -4.62 -7.97 -4.94
CA VAL A 220 -4.76 -7.09 -6.09
C VAL A 220 -3.59 -6.11 -6.17
N LYS A 221 -3.16 -5.83 -7.39
CA LYS A 221 -1.99 -5.00 -7.63
C LYS A 221 -2.35 -3.52 -7.50
N PRO A 222 -1.62 -2.69 -6.74
CA PRO A 222 -1.81 -1.25 -6.78
C PRO A 222 -1.43 -0.67 -8.15
N PHE A 223 -1.95 0.50 -8.49
CA PHE A 223 -1.51 1.22 -9.69
C PHE A 223 -0.01 1.54 -9.59
N ASN A 224 0.73 1.28 -10.67
CA ASN A 224 2.12 1.73 -10.76
C ASN A 224 2.13 3.27 -10.73
N PRO A 225 2.99 3.89 -9.93
CA PRO A 225 3.15 5.34 -9.96
C PRO A 225 3.72 5.79 -11.32
N LEU A 226 3.39 7.00 -11.71
CA LEU A 226 3.98 7.65 -12.86
C LEU A 226 5.31 8.27 -12.47
N ILE A 227 6.23 8.43 -13.42
CA ILE A 227 7.52 9.06 -13.12
C ILE A 227 7.31 10.51 -12.66
N GLY A 228 7.87 10.88 -11.50
CA GLY A 228 7.65 12.15 -10.84
C GLY A 228 6.31 12.23 -10.07
N GLU A 229 5.55 11.14 -9.99
CA GLU A 229 4.38 11.07 -9.12
C GLU A 229 4.81 11.15 -7.66
N THR A 230 4.13 11.99 -6.91
CA THR A 230 4.34 12.18 -5.47
C THR A 230 3.12 11.73 -4.67
N PHE A 231 3.32 11.52 -3.38
CA PHE A 231 2.25 11.35 -2.43
C PHE A 231 2.70 11.83 -1.05
N GLN A 232 1.84 12.54 -0.34
CA GLN A 232 2.11 13.03 0.99
C GLN A 232 0.98 12.65 1.93
N CYS A 233 1.33 12.09 3.09
CA CYS A 233 0.32 11.78 4.10
C CYS A 233 0.84 11.96 5.52
N ARG A 234 -0.11 12.02 6.43
CA ARG A 234 0.12 12.06 7.86
C ARG A 234 -0.52 10.84 8.51
N ILE A 235 0.20 10.21 9.43
CA ILE A 235 -0.25 9.09 10.24
C ILE A 235 0.08 9.41 11.70
N GLY A 236 -0.89 9.86 12.48
CA GLY A 236 -0.59 10.42 13.80
C GLY A 236 0.44 11.55 13.70
N ASN A 237 1.56 11.42 14.41
CA ASN A 237 2.68 12.37 14.37
C ASN A 237 3.67 12.12 13.22
N LEU A 238 3.54 11.07 12.46
CA LEU A 238 4.42 10.76 11.34
C LEU A 238 3.93 11.44 10.06
N LYS A 239 4.79 12.23 9.43
CA LYS A 239 4.61 12.75 8.06
C LYS A 239 5.41 11.88 7.10
N LEU A 240 4.79 11.44 6.01
CA LEU A 240 5.41 10.64 4.95
C LEU A 240 5.33 11.37 3.61
N TYR A 241 6.45 11.39 2.91
CA TYR A 241 6.62 11.97 1.58
C TYR A 241 7.20 10.90 0.65
N LEU A 242 6.55 10.69 -0.50
CA LEU A 242 6.98 9.70 -1.47
C LEU A 242 7.12 10.33 -2.85
N GLU A 243 8.06 9.80 -3.64
CA GLU A 243 8.26 10.19 -5.04
C GLU A 243 8.71 8.98 -5.87
N HIS A 244 8.09 8.81 -7.04
CA HIS A 244 8.51 7.81 -8.02
C HIS A 244 9.58 8.38 -8.95
N THR A 245 10.82 7.92 -8.79
CA THR A 245 11.98 8.51 -9.48
C THR A 245 12.48 7.70 -10.67
N VAL A 246 12.33 6.37 -10.64
CA VAL A 246 12.78 5.46 -11.71
C VAL A 246 11.68 4.48 -12.06
N ASN A 247 11.41 4.34 -13.35
CA ASN A 247 10.31 3.49 -13.83
C ASN A 247 10.73 2.03 -14.10
N HIS A 248 12.00 1.78 -14.40
CA HIS A 248 12.55 0.46 -14.65
C HIS A 248 13.95 0.32 -14.06
N PRO A 249 14.10 -0.38 -12.91
CA PRO A 249 13.03 -0.97 -12.09
C PRO A 249 12.15 0.08 -11.43
N ILE A 250 10.91 -0.31 -11.05
CA ILE A 250 9.99 0.61 -10.35
C ILE A 250 10.61 0.99 -9.02
N THR A 251 11.04 2.25 -8.87
CA THR A 251 11.72 2.75 -7.68
C THR A 251 10.96 3.95 -7.10
N ALA A 252 10.50 3.78 -5.88
CA ALA A 252 9.89 4.84 -5.08
C ALA A 252 10.83 5.25 -3.95
N ASN A 253 11.14 6.54 -3.85
CA ASN A 253 11.84 7.10 -2.71
C ASN A 253 10.83 7.52 -1.65
N PHE A 254 11.23 7.45 -0.41
CA PHE A 254 10.41 7.90 0.70
C PHE A 254 11.23 8.61 1.77
N TYR A 255 10.59 9.53 2.44
CA TYR A 255 11.08 10.20 3.62
C TYR A 255 9.92 10.35 4.61
N GLY A 256 10.13 9.97 5.85
CA GLY A 256 9.19 10.15 6.94
C GLY A 256 9.85 10.84 8.12
N ILE A 257 9.13 11.70 8.81
CA ILE A 257 9.61 12.37 10.02
C ILE A 257 8.50 12.50 11.05
N ASP A 258 8.82 12.16 12.27
CA ASP A 258 7.96 12.41 13.44
C ASP A 258 7.94 13.90 13.78
N ASP A 259 6.76 14.45 14.11
CA ASP A 259 6.59 15.87 14.44
C ASP A 259 7.43 16.29 15.65
N ASP A 260 7.58 15.42 16.64
CA ASP A 260 8.40 15.63 17.83
C ASP A 260 9.89 15.36 17.58
N LYS A 261 10.25 15.03 16.34
CA LYS A 261 11.63 14.71 15.93
C LYS A 261 12.26 13.57 16.74
N LEU A 262 11.47 12.59 17.11
CA LEU A 262 11.96 11.40 17.81
C LEU A 262 12.72 10.48 16.86
N TYR A 263 12.19 10.32 15.65
CA TYR A 263 12.78 9.47 14.61
C TYR A 263 12.48 10.02 13.21
N GLU A 264 13.27 9.54 12.27
CA GLU A 264 12.97 9.66 10.85
C GLU A 264 13.15 8.31 10.16
N MET A 265 12.47 8.14 9.04
CA MET A 265 12.57 6.97 8.18
C MET A 265 12.82 7.41 6.75
N PHE A 266 13.74 6.76 6.05
CA PHE A 266 14.12 7.20 4.71
C PHE A 266 14.72 6.08 3.90
N GLY A 267 14.67 6.24 2.60
CA GLY A 267 15.25 5.29 1.69
C GLY A 267 14.55 5.24 0.34
N TYR A 268 14.70 4.10 -0.30
CA TYR A 268 14.00 3.79 -1.54
C TYR A 268 13.61 2.33 -1.60
N GLN A 269 12.50 2.06 -2.24
CA GLN A 269 12.00 0.73 -2.50
C GLN A 269 12.01 0.44 -4.00
N ILE A 270 12.69 -0.62 -4.38
CA ILE A 270 12.61 -1.21 -5.71
C ILE A 270 11.60 -2.36 -5.64
N THR A 271 10.52 -2.26 -6.40
CA THR A 271 9.53 -3.33 -6.47
C THR A 271 9.77 -4.15 -7.71
N ASP A 272 9.94 -5.46 -7.54
CA ASP A 272 9.97 -6.44 -8.63
C ASP A 272 8.88 -7.50 -8.42
N ALA A 273 8.40 -8.06 -9.51
CA ALA A 273 7.43 -9.15 -9.48
C ALA A 273 7.72 -10.14 -10.60
N SER A 274 7.80 -11.40 -10.22
CA SER A 274 7.98 -12.52 -11.15
C SER A 274 6.82 -13.49 -11.06
N VAL A 275 6.47 -14.09 -12.18
CA VAL A 275 5.38 -15.08 -12.26
C VAL A 275 5.86 -16.36 -12.90
N THR A 276 5.39 -17.47 -12.36
CA THR A 276 5.41 -18.77 -13.00
C THR A 276 3.96 -19.17 -13.36
N PRO A 277 3.72 -20.30 -13.98
CA PRO A 277 2.35 -20.72 -14.29
C PRO A 277 1.41 -20.74 -13.08
N ASN A 278 1.92 -21.03 -11.88
CA ASN A 278 1.07 -21.17 -10.70
C ASN A 278 1.54 -20.35 -9.48
N THR A 279 2.53 -19.46 -9.63
CA THR A 279 3.01 -18.61 -8.54
C THR A 279 3.24 -17.19 -9.01
N CYS A 280 3.12 -16.25 -8.07
CA CYS A 280 3.54 -14.88 -8.23
C CYS A 280 4.38 -14.49 -7.01
N MET A 281 5.62 -14.07 -7.24
CA MET A 281 6.51 -13.56 -6.20
C MET A 281 6.68 -12.06 -6.35
N ALA A 282 6.49 -11.32 -5.28
CA ALA A 282 6.77 -9.91 -5.20
C ALA A 282 7.93 -9.67 -4.25
N THR A 283 8.98 -9.04 -4.75
CA THR A 283 10.20 -8.74 -3.99
C THR A 283 10.34 -7.24 -3.82
N ARG A 284 10.65 -6.81 -2.61
CA ARG A 284 10.92 -5.41 -2.27
C ARG A 284 12.39 -5.26 -1.89
N LEU A 285 13.16 -4.73 -2.82
CA LEU A 285 14.59 -4.44 -2.67
C LEU A 285 14.78 -2.95 -2.38
N GLY A 286 16.01 -2.57 -2.09
CA GLY A 286 16.38 -1.19 -1.83
C GLY A 286 16.88 -0.97 -0.41
N LEU A 287 16.92 0.28 -0.02
CA LEU A 287 17.41 0.68 1.30
C LEU A 287 16.24 1.27 2.10
N TYR A 288 16.03 0.74 3.28
CA TYR A 288 15.09 1.26 4.24
C TYR A 288 15.80 1.49 5.55
N TYR A 289 15.87 2.75 5.99
CA TYR A 289 16.51 3.16 7.22
C TYR A 289 15.50 3.81 8.18
N ILE A 290 15.69 3.56 9.47
CA ILE A 290 15.07 4.29 10.56
C ILE A 290 16.21 4.86 11.40
N ARG A 291 16.19 6.17 11.65
CA ARG A 291 17.18 6.85 12.49
C ARG A 291 16.49 7.55 13.65
N PHE A 292 16.95 7.29 14.86
CA PHE A 292 16.54 8.01 16.06
C PHE A 292 17.37 9.26 16.19
N ILE A 293 16.71 10.42 16.16
CA ILE A 293 17.37 11.72 15.96
C ILE A 293 18.23 12.11 17.18
N LYS A 294 17.78 11.75 18.38
CA LYS A 294 18.46 12.11 19.64
C LYS A 294 19.89 11.58 19.75
N ASP A 295 20.14 10.39 19.29
CA ASP A 295 21.43 9.69 19.48
C ASP A 295 22.03 9.15 18.18
N ASN A 296 21.41 9.44 17.01
CA ASN A 296 21.80 8.96 15.69
C ASN A 296 21.83 7.43 15.54
N THR A 297 21.21 6.68 16.45
CA THR A 297 21.09 5.22 16.28
C THR A 297 20.32 4.92 15.01
N THR A 298 20.93 4.15 14.13
CA THR A 298 20.39 3.89 12.79
C THR A 298 20.17 2.40 12.56
N PHE A 299 18.96 2.09 12.09
CA PHE A 299 18.53 0.74 11.74
C PHE A 299 18.37 0.61 10.24
N ARG A 300 18.88 -0.48 9.68
CA ARG A 300 18.62 -0.89 8.29
C ARG A 300 17.66 -2.06 8.28
N ILE A 301 16.65 -1.98 7.43
CA ILE A 301 15.57 -2.96 7.36
C ILE A 301 15.60 -3.72 6.03
N ARG A 302 15.41 -5.03 6.08
CA ARG A 302 15.10 -5.90 4.94
C ARG A 302 13.75 -6.54 5.14
N ILE A 303 12.83 -6.25 4.22
CA ILE A 303 11.46 -6.78 4.21
C ILE A 303 11.48 -8.16 3.51
N PRO A 304 10.72 -9.17 3.98
CA PRO A 304 10.65 -10.48 3.35
C PRO A 304 9.93 -10.42 1.99
N ASP A 305 10.13 -11.45 1.18
CA ASP A 305 9.48 -11.56 -0.12
C ASP A 305 8.06 -12.14 0.03
N ALA A 306 7.09 -11.58 -0.69
CA ALA A 306 5.72 -12.08 -0.70
C ALA A 306 5.54 -13.10 -1.81
N LEU A 307 4.95 -14.26 -1.50
CA LEU A 307 4.70 -15.33 -2.44
C LEU A 307 3.22 -15.72 -2.46
N VAL A 308 2.62 -15.65 -3.63
CA VAL A 308 1.26 -16.15 -3.88
C VAL A 308 1.34 -17.42 -4.71
N ARG A 309 0.77 -18.50 -4.20
CA ARG A 309 0.60 -19.80 -4.88
C ARG A 309 -0.85 -19.95 -5.34
N GLY A 310 -1.11 -20.91 -6.26
CA GLY A 310 -2.47 -21.15 -6.75
C GLY A 310 -3.01 -20.03 -7.63
N THR A 311 -2.15 -19.43 -8.48
CA THR A 311 -2.56 -18.34 -9.37
C THR A 311 -3.42 -18.79 -10.53
N THR A 312 -3.26 -20.04 -10.98
CA THR A 312 -4.02 -20.65 -12.09
C THR A 312 -4.79 -21.88 -11.70
N MET A 313 -4.32 -22.66 -10.73
CA MET A 313 -4.96 -23.89 -10.29
C MET A 313 -4.64 -24.20 -8.82
N GLY A 314 -5.57 -24.90 -8.17
CA GLY A 314 -5.46 -25.27 -6.75
C GLY A 314 -5.83 -24.14 -5.81
N ASP A 315 -5.50 -24.30 -4.53
CA ASP A 315 -5.79 -23.31 -3.52
C ASP A 315 -4.88 -22.09 -3.67
N ARG A 316 -5.46 -20.91 -3.53
CA ARG A 316 -4.72 -19.68 -3.55
C ARG A 316 -4.20 -19.37 -2.14
N LEU A 317 -2.88 -19.41 -2.02
CA LEU A 317 -2.17 -19.26 -0.75
C LEU A 317 -1.23 -18.06 -0.81
N PHE A 318 -1.24 -17.25 0.23
CA PHE A 318 -0.30 -16.15 0.44
C PHE A 318 0.67 -16.50 1.57
N SER A 319 1.95 -16.24 1.37
CA SER A 319 2.98 -16.39 2.40
C SER A 319 4.09 -15.36 2.24
N TYR A 320 4.82 -15.11 3.31
CA TYR A 320 6.11 -14.46 3.24
C TYR A 320 7.21 -15.50 3.25
N GLU A 321 8.24 -15.26 2.44
CA GLU A 321 9.36 -16.16 2.24
C GLU A 321 10.69 -15.45 2.52
N ASN A 322 11.76 -16.24 2.64
CA ASN A 322 13.11 -15.76 2.86
C ASN A 322 13.30 -15.12 4.24
N LYS A 323 14.16 -14.13 4.32
CA LYS A 323 14.60 -13.52 5.58
C LYS A 323 14.08 -12.11 5.71
N CYS A 324 13.75 -11.80 6.95
CA CYS A 324 13.42 -10.48 7.42
C CYS A 324 14.53 -10.04 8.38
N LEU A 325 15.08 -8.84 8.22
CA LEU A 325 16.20 -8.36 9.01
C LEU A 325 15.96 -6.95 9.52
N VAL A 326 16.34 -6.73 10.78
CA VAL A 326 16.49 -5.38 11.34
C VAL A 326 17.92 -5.29 11.90
N ILE A 327 18.77 -4.50 11.26
CA ILE A 327 20.17 -4.36 11.60
C ILE A 327 20.38 -3.02 12.28
N ASP A 328 20.70 -3.03 13.55
CA ASP A 328 21.25 -1.87 14.26
C ASP A 328 22.68 -1.67 13.82
N THR A 329 22.90 -0.70 12.93
CA THR A 329 24.22 -0.40 12.36
C THR A 329 25.14 0.30 13.36
N THR A 330 24.58 0.90 14.41
CA THR A 330 25.33 1.62 15.46
C THR A 330 25.84 0.67 16.52
N ASN A 331 25.00 -0.23 17.03
CA ASN A 331 25.33 -1.10 18.16
C ASN A 331 25.70 -2.54 17.73
N ARG A 332 25.71 -2.81 16.43
CA ARG A 332 26.09 -4.10 15.85
C ARG A 332 25.20 -5.27 16.30
N LEU A 333 23.92 -5.02 16.46
CA LEU A 333 22.90 -6.03 16.69
C LEU A 333 22.07 -6.27 15.43
N CYS A 334 21.50 -7.46 15.32
CA CYS A 334 20.62 -7.81 14.19
C CYS A 334 19.52 -8.76 14.65
N SER A 335 18.27 -8.41 14.40
CA SER A 335 17.16 -9.34 14.38
C SER A 335 17.22 -10.11 13.06
N TYR A 336 17.61 -11.37 13.11
CA TYR A 336 17.63 -12.29 11.98
C TYR A 336 16.44 -13.23 12.08
N ILE A 337 15.52 -13.15 11.12
CA ILE A 337 14.22 -13.82 11.18
C ILE A 337 14.01 -14.60 9.89
N GLU A 338 13.66 -15.87 10.01
CA GLU A 338 13.27 -16.74 8.90
C GLU A 338 11.77 -16.85 8.83
N MET A 339 11.22 -16.51 7.65
CA MET A 339 9.80 -16.69 7.36
C MET A 339 9.57 -18.14 6.91
N ASN A 340 8.53 -18.78 7.44
CA ASN A 340 8.17 -20.18 7.12
C ASN A 340 9.36 -21.15 7.16
N PRO A 341 10.14 -21.25 8.25
CA PRO A 341 11.40 -22.00 8.30
C PRO A 341 11.26 -23.49 7.97
N GLN A 342 10.10 -24.07 8.16
CA GLN A 342 9.85 -25.49 7.89
C GLN A 342 9.71 -25.81 6.40
N GLN A 343 9.23 -24.88 5.57
CA GLN A 343 9.15 -25.08 4.12
C GLN A 343 10.51 -25.09 3.45
N GLN A 344 11.46 -24.32 3.94
CA GLN A 344 12.82 -24.27 3.38
C GLN A 344 13.54 -25.62 3.52
N LYS A 345 13.20 -26.41 4.54
CA LYS A 345 13.76 -27.76 4.75
C LYS A 345 13.16 -28.83 3.83
N SER A 346 11.96 -28.61 3.32
CA SER A 346 11.27 -29.59 2.43
C SER A 346 11.57 -29.40 0.94
N SER A 347 12.08 -28.26 0.52
CA SER A 347 12.44 -28.00 -0.89
C SER A 347 13.87 -28.47 -1.26
N GLY A 348 14.64 -28.93 -0.29
CA GLY A 348 16.00 -29.45 -0.46
C GLY A 348 16.04 -30.98 -0.64
N GLY A 349 15.70 -31.47 -1.84
CA GLY A 349 16.08 -32.81 -2.26
C GLY A 349 14.97 -33.84 -2.42
N MET A 350 14.83 -34.30 -3.64
CA MET A 350 13.95 -35.38 -4.11
C MET A 350 14.25 -36.78 -3.48
N LEU A 351 15.13 -36.86 -2.51
CA LEU A 351 15.59 -38.12 -1.88
C LEU A 351 15.16 -38.32 -0.42
N GLY A 352 14.49 -37.31 0.19
CA GLY A 352 14.07 -37.39 1.61
C GLY A 352 12.75 -38.11 1.86
N SER A 353 12.01 -38.53 0.81
CA SER A 353 10.64 -39.06 0.92
C SER A 353 10.55 -40.56 1.28
N PHE A 354 11.63 -41.28 1.44
CA PHE A 354 11.58 -42.75 1.61
C PHE A 354 11.83 -43.25 3.05
N PHE A 355 12.23 -42.45 3.98
CA PHE A 355 12.46 -42.94 5.38
C PHE A 355 12.03 -41.92 6.41
N GLY A 356 11.02 -42.28 7.18
CA GLY A 356 10.77 -41.73 8.50
C GLY A 356 9.44 -40.98 8.67
N SER A 357 8.62 -41.53 9.54
CA SER A 357 7.45 -40.90 10.12
C SER A 357 7.74 -39.50 10.64
N SER A 358 7.45 -38.49 9.87
CA SER A 358 7.42 -37.12 10.35
C SER A 358 6.23 -36.99 11.31
N LYS A 359 6.51 -36.67 12.57
CA LYS A 359 5.51 -36.02 13.44
C LYS A 359 4.90 -34.88 12.60
N LYS A 360 3.58 -34.90 12.44
CA LYS A 360 2.84 -33.75 11.92
C LYS A 360 3.15 -32.58 12.85
N THR A 361 4.12 -31.77 12.50
CA THR A 361 4.25 -30.44 13.09
C THR A 361 3.10 -29.64 12.50
N GLU A 362 2.30 -29.05 13.35
CA GLU A 362 1.26 -28.10 12.96
C GLU A 362 1.95 -27.00 12.13
N ASN A 363 1.70 -26.98 10.83
CA ASN A 363 2.26 -25.98 9.93
C ASN A 363 1.41 -24.72 10.06
N PHE A 364 1.85 -23.77 10.87
CA PHE A 364 1.24 -22.44 10.91
C PHE A 364 1.62 -21.68 9.64
N PRO A 365 0.65 -21.22 8.85
CA PRO A 365 0.91 -20.67 7.52
C PRO A 365 1.64 -19.31 7.54
N ASP A 366 1.66 -18.63 8.67
CA ASP A 366 2.20 -17.29 8.89
C ASP A 366 3.29 -17.24 9.97
N TYR A 367 3.78 -18.41 10.37
CA TYR A 367 4.82 -18.55 11.39
C TYR A 367 6.16 -18.01 10.93
N PHE A 368 6.88 -17.41 11.86
CA PHE A 368 8.28 -17.03 11.73
C PHE A 368 9.06 -17.36 13.01
N GLU A 369 10.36 -17.55 12.87
CA GLU A 369 11.27 -17.67 14.00
C GLU A 369 12.63 -17.04 13.70
N GLY A 370 13.34 -16.65 14.73
CA GLY A 370 14.63 -16.03 14.59
C GLY A 370 15.30 -15.70 15.91
N TYR A 371 16.36 -14.90 15.80
CA TYR A 371 17.16 -14.50 16.95
C TYR A 371 17.66 -13.08 16.81
N ILE A 372 17.83 -12.38 17.94
CA ILE A 372 18.70 -11.21 18.00
C ILE A 372 20.12 -11.70 18.25
N VAL A 373 21.02 -11.32 17.36
CA VAL A 373 22.43 -11.72 17.38
C VAL A 373 23.34 -10.53 17.13
N ASN A 374 24.64 -10.68 17.39
CA ASN A 374 25.60 -9.69 16.93
C ASN A 374 25.67 -9.73 15.38
N SER A 375 25.60 -8.57 14.74
CA SER A 375 25.52 -8.45 13.27
C SER A 375 26.74 -9.02 12.52
N LYS A 376 27.91 -9.20 13.19
CA LYS A 376 29.07 -9.86 12.61
C LYS A 376 28.80 -11.31 12.18
N TYR A 377 27.76 -11.96 12.75
CA TYR A 377 27.36 -13.31 12.38
C TYR A 377 26.36 -13.36 11.21
N VAL A 378 25.94 -12.20 10.68
CA VAL A 378 25.07 -12.13 9.52
C VAL A 378 25.86 -11.72 8.30
N GLN A 379 25.98 -12.62 7.33
CA GLN A 379 26.65 -12.36 6.05
C GLN A 379 25.65 -12.31 4.91
N VAL A 380 25.95 -11.49 3.92
CA VAL A 380 25.22 -11.42 2.65
C VAL A 380 25.90 -12.43 1.72
N ASP A 381 25.10 -13.21 0.97
CA ASP A 381 25.64 -14.12 -0.03
C ASP A 381 26.34 -13.39 -1.17
N GLU A 382 27.07 -14.13 -2.02
CA GLU A 382 27.85 -13.58 -3.13
C GLU A 382 27.00 -12.75 -4.11
N ASN A 383 25.70 -13.02 -4.20
CA ASN A 383 24.76 -12.32 -5.08
C ASN A 383 24.09 -11.12 -4.40
N GLY A 384 24.33 -10.87 -3.11
CA GLY A 384 23.72 -9.79 -2.35
C GLY A 384 22.22 -9.97 -2.06
N SER A 385 21.64 -11.10 -2.47
CA SER A 385 20.19 -11.35 -2.40
C SER A 385 19.77 -12.09 -1.14
N ASN A 386 20.63 -12.95 -0.57
CA ASN A 386 20.37 -13.71 0.63
C ASN A 386 21.29 -13.33 1.77
N HIS A 387 20.76 -13.39 2.98
CA HIS A 387 21.51 -13.22 4.22
C HIS A 387 21.62 -14.57 4.91
N VAL A 388 22.80 -14.89 5.40
CA VAL A 388 23.10 -16.18 6.04
C VAL A 388 23.57 -15.93 7.47
N LEU A 389 22.99 -16.69 8.41
CA LEU A 389 23.44 -16.70 9.79
C LEU A 389 24.58 -17.72 9.94
N LEU A 390 25.75 -17.22 10.34
CA LEU A 390 26.94 -18.05 10.51
C LEU A 390 26.82 -18.97 11.75
N LYS A 391 27.41 -20.14 11.68
CA LYS A 391 27.53 -21.06 12.84
C LYS A 391 28.33 -20.42 13.98
N GLY A 392 28.00 -20.80 15.21
CA GLY A 392 28.71 -20.31 16.40
C GLY A 392 28.24 -18.94 16.90
N TYR A 393 27.10 -18.46 16.44
CA TYR A 393 26.47 -17.28 17.01
C TYR A 393 25.91 -17.57 18.42
N TYR A 394 25.87 -16.52 19.22
CA TYR A 394 25.24 -16.55 20.55
C TYR A 394 24.00 -15.65 20.48
N PRO A 395 22.80 -16.20 20.67
CA PRO A 395 21.58 -15.40 20.65
C PRO A 395 21.47 -14.56 21.93
N ASN A 396 21.12 -13.29 21.76
CA ASN A 396 20.75 -12.42 22.87
C ASN A 396 19.29 -12.65 23.28
N CYS A 397 18.45 -13.05 22.30
CA CYS A 397 17.03 -13.22 22.47
C CYS A 397 16.50 -14.07 21.31
N LYS A 398 15.50 -14.93 21.58
CA LYS A 398 14.72 -15.64 20.56
C LYS A 398 13.59 -14.75 20.09
N ILE A 399 13.26 -14.84 18.81
CA ILE A 399 12.09 -14.17 18.19
C ILE A 399 11.19 -15.26 17.64
N SER A 400 9.89 -15.19 17.90
CA SER A 400 8.92 -16.12 17.31
C SER A 400 7.54 -15.49 17.25
N GLY A 401 6.69 -16.00 16.36
CA GLY A 401 5.32 -15.55 16.27
C GLY A 401 4.66 -15.91 14.94
N GLU A 402 3.51 -15.32 14.76
CA GLU A 402 2.70 -15.35 13.56
C GLU A 402 2.46 -13.89 13.15
N TRP A 403 2.94 -13.49 11.97
CA TRP A 403 2.85 -12.09 11.54
C TRP A 403 1.42 -11.58 11.34
N THR A 404 0.43 -12.46 11.39
CA THR A 404 -1.01 -12.15 11.40
C THR A 404 -1.60 -12.10 12.79
N ASN A 405 -0.89 -12.49 13.83
CA ASN A 405 -1.48 -12.73 15.13
C ASN A 405 -0.67 -12.12 16.28
N TYR A 406 0.56 -12.60 16.53
CA TYR A 406 1.36 -12.17 17.66
C TYR A 406 2.88 -12.20 17.39
N ILE A 407 3.63 -11.45 18.20
CA ILE A 407 5.10 -11.41 18.20
C ILE A 407 5.61 -11.59 19.64
N LYS A 408 6.54 -12.54 19.82
CA LYS A 408 7.21 -12.79 21.09
C LYS A 408 8.72 -12.62 21.00
N PHE A 409 9.30 -12.10 22.08
CA PHE A 409 10.74 -12.16 22.33
C PHE A 409 10.96 -13.01 23.57
N ASP A 410 11.67 -14.13 23.41
CA ASP A 410 11.69 -15.24 24.36
C ASP A 410 10.25 -15.68 24.67
N ASP A 411 9.80 -15.60 25.91
CA ASP A 411 8.45 -15.95 26.33
C ASP A 411 7.54 -14.72 26.58
N VAL A 412 8.00 -13.50 26.21
CA VAL A 412 7.29 -12.26 26.46
C VAL A 412 6.56 -11.80 25.19
N ASP A 413 5.27 -11.53 25.29
CA ASP A 413 4.45 -10.96 24.22
C ASP A 413 4.76 -9.47 24.04
N TYR A 414 5.04 -9.06 22.81
CA TYR A 414 5.31 -7.66 22.45
C TYR A 414 4.21 -7.07 21.57
N TRP A 415 3.50 -7.90 20.87
CA TRP A 415 2.39 -7.48 20.02
C TRP A 415 1.38 -8.60 19.86
N ASP A 416 0.11 -8.21 19.90
CA ASP A 416 -1.05 -9.00 19.52
C ASP A 416 -1.89 -8.16 18.55
N VAL A 417 -2.36 -8.75 17.48
CA VAL A 417 -3.14 -8.06 16.44
C VAL A 417 -4.44 -7.45 16.96
N HIS A 418 -5.00 -8.03 18.03
CA HIS A 418 -6.26 -7.58 18.65
C HIS A 418 -6.09 -6.38 19.59
N ASP A 419 -4.87 -6.11 20.05
CA ASP A 419 -4.61 -5.06 21.05
C ASP A 419 -4.33 -3.70 20.39
N ASP A 420 -3.83 -3.69 19.15
CA ASP A 420 -3.41 -2.48 18.48
C ASP A 420 -4.44 -2.00 17.45
N LYS A 421 -4.66 -0.70 17.43
CA LYS A 421 -5.48 -0.04 16.41
C LYS A 421 -4.59 0.70 15.41
N CYS A 422 -4.80 0.41 14.14
CA CYS A 422 -4.16 1.17 13.07
C CYS A 422 -4.55 2.64 13.17
N LEU A 423 -3.58 3.54 13.09
CA LEU A 423 -3.85 4.96 13.03
C LEU A 423 -4.44 5.32 11.67
N THR A 424 -5.36 6.30 11.66
CA THR A 424 -5.92 6.83 10.42
C THR A 424 -4.81 7.52 9.63
N MET A 425 -4.79 7.28 8.33
CA MET A 425 -3.91 7.95 7.39
C MET A 425 -4.64 9.15 6.80
N TYR A 426 -4.06 10.33 6.93
CA TYR A 426 -4.59 11.57 6.37
C TYR A 426 -3.76 12.01 5.18
N HIS A 427 -4.41 12.37 4.08
CA HIS A 427 -3.74 13.03 2.96
C HIS A 427 -3.31 14.45 3.40
N ASP A 428 -2.05 14.81 3.16
CA ASP A 428 -1.54 16.12 3.54
C ASP A 428 -1.82 17.14 2.42
N GLU A 429 -2.98 17.77 2.48
CA GLU A 429 -3.43 18.71 1.45
C GLU A 429 -2.71 20.04 1.46
N ASP A 430 -2.19 20.47 2.60
CA ASP A 430 -1.42 21.71 2.72
C ASP A 430 -0.13 21.65 1.88
N PHE A 431 0.31 20.43 1.53
CA PHE A 431 1.49 20.14 0.72
C PHE A 431 1.20 19.33 -0.54
N MET A 432 -0.08 19.21 -0.94
CA MET A 432 -0.42 18.45 -2.13
C MET A 432 0.14 19.10 -3.38
N LEU A 433 1.06 18.38 -4.05
CA LEU A 433 1.65 18.83 -5.30
C LEU A 433 0.76 18.49 -6.50
N PRO A 434 0.87 19.21 -7.62
CA PRO A 434 0.17 18.82 -8.86
C PRO A 434 0.51 17.43 -9.40
N SER A 435 1.62 16.85 -8.92
CA SER A 435 2.08 15.49 -9.22
C SER A 435 1.53 14.43 -8.28
N ASP A 436 0.65 14.79 -7.34
CA ASP A 436 0.10 13.84 -6.38
C ASP A 436 -0.73 12.74 -7.06
N GLY A 437 -0.47 11.49 -6.65
CA GLY A 437 -1.09 10.31 -7.25
C GLY A 437 -2.61 10.26 -7.10
N SER A 438 -3.20 10.94 -6.11
CA SER A 438 -4.66 11.02 -5.95
C SER A 438 -5.32 11.85 -7.06
N LEU A 439 -4.58 12.73 -7.72
CA LEU A 439 -5.06 13.56 -8.83
C LEU A 439 -5.06 12.82 -10.18
N ARG A 440 -4.63 11.57 -10.23
CA ARG A 440 -4.61 10.77 -11.47
C ARG A 440 -6.01 10.51 -11.99
N THR A 441 -6.24 10.86 -13.25
CA THR A 441 -7.54 10.69 -13.90
C THR A 441 -7.93 9.22 -14.06
N ASP A 442 -6.98 8.33 -14.34
CA ASP A 442 -7.23 6.89 -14.45
C ASP A 442 -7.67 6.27 -13.14
N LEU A 443 -6.99 6.61 -12.04
CA LEU A 443 -7.37 6.16 -10.69
C LEU A 443 -8.74 6.68 -10.28
N GLN A 444 -9.00 7.98 -10.47
CA GLN A 444 -10.29 8.59 -10.13
C GLN A 444 -11.45 7.96 -10.90
N CYS A 445 -11.29 7.73 -12.21
CA CYS A 445 -12.30 7.01 -13.00
C CYS A 445 -12.54 5.59 -12.47
N PHE A 446 -11.46 4.90 -12.07
CA PHE A 446 -11.57 3.55 -11.53
C PHE A 446 -12.31 3.52 -10.19
N MET A 447 -12.04 4.50 -9.33
CA MET A 447 -12.67 4.61 -8.01
C MET A 447 -14.18 4.78 -8.07
N ILE A 448 -14.68 5.49 -9.09
CA ILE A 448 -16.12 5.68 -9.32
C ILE A 448 -16.75 4.61 -10.22
N GLY A 449 -16.04 3.50 -10.48
CA GLY A 449 -16.56 2.36 -11.25
C GLY A 449 -16.59 2.55 -12.77
N LYS A 450 -15.97 3.62 -13.31
CA LYS A 450 -15.88 3.87 -14.76
C LYS A 450 -14.63 3.15 -15.35
N GLU A 451 -14.65 1.82 -15.37
CA GLU A 451 -13.46 1.02 -15.77
C GLU A 451 -12.99 1.31 -17.21
N ASP A 452 -13.90 1.50 -18.16
CA ASP A 452 -13.53 1.80 -19.57
C ASP A 452 -12.88 3.18 -19.69
N ALA A 453 -13.36 4.18 -18.97
CA ALA A 453 -12.76 5.50 -18.92
C ALA A 453 -11.38 5.44 -18.25
N SER A 454 -11.29 4.74 -17.13
CA SER A 454 -10.03 4.48 -16.43
C SER A 454 -8.98 3.84 -17.35
N GLN A 455 -9.37 2.81 -18.11
CA GLN A 455 -8.47 2.14 -19.06
C GLN A 455 -7.95 3.11 -20.14
N LYS A 456 -8.83 3.93 -20.70
CA LYS A 456 -8.44 4.95 -21.70
C LYS A 456 -7.47 6.00 -21.13
N GLU A 457 -7.77 6.50 -19.93
CA GLU A 457 -6.89 7.48 -19.27
C GLU A 457 -5.53 6.88 -18.91
N LYS A 458 -5.52 5.64 -18.40
CA LYS A 458 -4.28 4.91 -18.14
C LYS A 458 -3.42 4.76 -19.39
N GLU A 459 -4.00 4.42 -20.53
CA GLU A 459 -3.27 4.30 -21.80
C GLU A 459 -2.67 5.65 -22.24
N LYS A 460 -3.39 6.77 -22.07
CA LYS A 460 -2.87 8.11 -22.33
C LYS A 460 -1.67 8.44 -21.43
N LEU A 461 -1.77 8.15 -20.14
CA LEU A 461 -0.68 8.36 -19.17
C LEU A 461 0.56 7.51 -19.51
N GLU A 462 0.37 6.26 -19.90
CA GLU A 462 1.47 5.39 -20.34
C GLU A 462 2.15 5.90 -21.62
N VAL A 463 1.39 6.46 -22.58
CA VAL A 463 1.96 7.09 -23.79
C VAL A 463 2.79 8.31 -23.41
N ARG A 464 2.26 9.18 -22.55
CA ARG A 464 2.98 10.36 -22.05
C ARG A 464 4.28 9.94 -21.37
N GLN A 465 4.23 8.97 -20.46
CA GLN A 465 5.41 8.48 -19.73
C GLN A 465 6.49 7.90 -20.69
N ARG A 466 6.08 7.19 -21.76
CA ARG A 466 7.02 6.71 -22.78
C ARG A 466 7.69 7.86 -23.54
N ASN A 467 6.97 8.92 -23.83
CA ASN A 467 7.53 10.11 -24.51
C ASN A 467 8.48 10.86 -23.58
N ASP A 468 8.12 11.08 -22.32
CA ASP A 468 8.97 11.74 -21.33
C ASP A 468 10.29 10.98 -21.13
N ARG A 469 10.26 9.65 -21.12
CA ARG A 469 11.46 8.81 -21.06
C ARG A 469 12.36 9.01 -22.28
N LYS A 470 11.81 9.11 -23.51
CA LYS A 470 12.58 9.40 -24.71
C LYS A 470 13.27 10.76 -24.62
N LEU A 471 12.54 11.79 -24.20
CA LEU A 471 13.09 13.15 -24.04
C LEU A 471 14.23 13.19 -23.01
N ARG A 472 14.09 12.50 -21.88
CA ARG A 472 15.15 12.38 -20.87
C ARG A 472 16.40 11.68 -21.42
N ALA A 473 16.23 10.57 -22.14
CA ALA A 473 17.34 9.85 -22.77
C ALA A 473 18.05 10.70 -23.83
N GLU A 474 17.32 11.47 -24.65
CA GLU A 474 17.88 12.39 -25.63
C GLU A 474 18.65 13.53 -24.95
N TRP A 475 18.09 14.07 -23.85
CA TRP A 475 18.77 15.12 -23.08
C TRP A 475 20.06 14.60 -22.45
N ALA A 476 20.03 13.39 -21.84
CA ALA A 476 21.20 12.76 -21.25
C ALA A 476 22.31 12.55 -22.29
N LYS A 477 21.97 12.05 -23.49
CA LYS A 477 22.93 11.89 -24.59
C LYS A 477 23.57 13.24 -25.03
N LYS A 478 22.75 14.30 -25.15
CA LYS A 478 23.25 15.64 -25.52
C LYS A 478 24.21 16.23 -24.50
N ASN A 479 24.04 15.87 -23.21
CA ASN A 479 24.83 16.45 -22.14
C ASN A 479 25.91 15.50 -21.58
N ASN A 480 26.25 14.41 -22.30
CA ASN A 480 27.25 13.42 -21.90
C ASN A 480 27.02 12.91 -20.46
N LYS A 481 25.78 12.90 -19.98
CA LYS A 481 25.41 12.36 -18.69
C LYS A 481 24.89 10.93 -18.90
N THR A 482 25.59 9.97 -18.34
CA THR A 482 25.06 8.60 -18.22
C THR A 482 23.80 8.63 -17.35
N GLU A 483 22.71 8.03 -17.80
CA GLU A 483 21.56 7.78 -16.96
C GLU A 483 22.03 6.99 -15.74
N SER A 484 21.93 7.59 -14.58
CA SER A 484 22.13 6.93 -13.28
C SER A 484 20.85 6.29 -12.83
#